data_1caa80769549416d210304088dedda40
#
_entry.id   1caa80769549416d210304088dedda40
#
_cell.length_a   1.000
_cell.length_b   1.000
_cell.length_c   1.000
_cell.angle_alpha   90.00
_cell.angle_beta   90.00
_cell.angle_gamma   90.00
#
_symmetry.space_group_name_H-M   'P 1'
#
loop_
_entity.id
_entity.type
_entity.pdbx_description
1 polymer ?
#
loop_
_entity_poly.entity_id
_entity_poly.type
_entity_poly.pdbx_seq_one_letter_code
_entity_poly.pdbx_strand_id
1 'polypeptide(L)'
;MTQRKTDVEAYVLSRDLQGIASALSPFLGCVQLELDPEMQAHIWLSDQVRVIVQDSADCFVSVWVIGQFPWSSDIEFARLLASQLQCTVRCDPNAEHPQTGPCTFLEISAAQEQLIEWSEDQAV
;
A
#
# COMPACT_ATOMS: atom_id res chain seq x y z
N MET A 1 12.76 16.73 17.34
CA MET A 1 11.31 16.58 17.07
C MET A 1 11.09 15.57 15.98
N THR A 2 10.29 14.56 16.24
CA THR A 2 10.07 13.51 15.27
C THR A 2 8.99 13.93 14.28
N GLN A 3 9.31 13.92 13.01
CA GLN A 3 8.34 14.27 12.00
C GLN A 3 7.43 13.07 11.75
N ARG A 4 6.14 13.29 11.87
CA ARG A 4 5.16 12.23 11.70
C ARG A 4 4.94 11.97 10.21
N LYS A 5 4.94 10.70 9.84
CA LYS A 5 4.61 10.33 8.47
C LYS A 5 3.14 10.62 8.20
N THR A 6 2.84 11.24 7.05
CA THR A 6 1.48 11.65 6.69
C THR A 6 0.83 10.71 5.68
N ASP A 7 1.58 9.77 5.13
CA ASP A 7 1.05 8.79 4.20
C ASP A 7 1.87 7.51 4.20
N VAL A 8 1.23 6.42 3.84
CA VAL A 8 1.89 5.15 3.55
C VAL A 8 1.31 4.58 2.26
N GLU A 9 2.14 3.86 1.54
CA GLU A 9 1.74 3.24 0.28
C GLU A 9 2.36 1.87 0.14
N ALA A 10 1.58 0.94 -0.42
CA ALA A 10 2.08 -0.37 -0.79
C ALA A 10 1.39 -0.82 -2.07
N TYR A 11 2.04 -1.73 -2.81
CA TYR A 11 1.53 -2.28 -4.05
C TYR A 11 1.21 -3.75 -3.81
N VAL A 12 -0.04 -4.13 -4.02
CA VAL A 12 -0.51 -5.47 -3.71
C VAL A 12 -0.86 -6.22 -5.00
N LEU A 13 -0.52 -7.49 -5.06
CA LEU A 13 -0.85 -8.34 -6.19
C LEU A 13 -2.21 -9.00 -5.92
N SER A 14 -3.24 -8.16 -5.85
CA SER A 14 -4.61 -8.59 -5.60
C SER A 14 -5.56 -7.51 -6.09
N ARG A 15 -6.64 -7.90 -6.74
CA ARG A 15 -7.69 -6.98 -7.15
C ARG A 15 -8.95 -7.16 -6.31
N ASP A 16 -8.84 -7.84 -5.20
CA ASP A 16 -9.95 -8.05 -4.27
C ASP A 16 -10.15 -6.80 -3.41
N LEU A 17 -10.94 -5.86 -3.93
CA LEU A 17 -11.21 -4.59 -3.24
C LEU A 17 -11.86 -4.81 -1.88
N GLN A 18 -12.75 -5.79 -1.77
CA GLN A 18 -13.40 -6.07 -0.49
C GLN A 18 -12.40 -6.64 0.51
N GLY A 19 -11.48 -7.47 0.06
CA GLY A 19 -10.41 -7.98 0.89
C GLY A 19 -9.50 -6.87 1.38
N ILE A 20 -9.13 -5.92 0.50
CA ILE A 20 -8.33 -4.76 0.88
C ILE A 20 -9.07 -3.93 1.92
N ALA A 21 -10.35 -3.62 1.69
CA ALA A 21 -11.15 -2.85 2.63
C ALA A 21 -11.24 -3.56 3.99
N SER A 22 -11.43 -4.89 3.98
CA SER A 22 -11.51 -5.68 5.21
C SER A 22 -10.19 -5.69 5.97
N ALA A 23 -9.06 -5.71 5.26
CA ALA A 23 -7.74 -5.66 5.90
C ALA A 23 -7.49 -4.31 6.60
N LEU A 24 -8.01 -3.23 6.05
CA LEU A 24 -7.79 -1.88 6.58
C LEU A 24 -8.79 -1.51 7.67
N SER A 25 -10.00 -2.06 7.65
CA SER A 25 -11.09 -1.63 8.52
C SER A 25 -10.79 -1.73 10.02
N PRO A 26 -10.08 -2.76 10.52
CA PRO A 26 -9.75 -2.80 11.95
C PRO A 26 -8.90 -1.62 12.43
N PHE A 27 -8.19 -0.96 11.53
CA PHE A 27 -7.27 0.13 11.86
C PHE A 27 -7.84 1.51 11.54
N LEU A 28 -8.69 1.61 10.53
CA LEU A 28 -9.14 2.89 10.00
C LEU A 28 -10.63 3.16 10.18
N GLY A 29 -11.40 2.14 10.60
CA GLY A 29 -12.86 2.26 10.65
C GLY A 29 -13.48 1.75 9.36
N CYS A 30 -14.74 1.39 9.35
CA CYS A 30 -15.46 0.72 8.26
C CYS A 30 -15.13 1.24 6.86
N VAL A 31 -14.03 0.75 6.29
CA VAL A 31 -13.59 1.17 4.97
C VAL A 31 -14.52 0.61 3.90
N GLN A 32 -15.06 1.51 3.06
CA GLN A 32 -15.91 1.12 1.94
C GLN A 32 -15.39 1.82 0.68
N LEU A 33 -14.65 1.07 -0.13
CA LEU A 33 -14.03 1.61 -1.32
C LEU A 33 -15.06 1.75 -2.45
N GLU A 34 -15.16 2.96 -3.01
CA GLU A 34 -16.10 3.26 -4.08
C GLU A 34 -15.35 3.86 -5.28
N LEU A 35 -15.77 3.49 -6.48
CA LEU A 35 -15.14 3.97 -7.71
C LEU A 35 -15.38 5.47 -7.87
N ASP A 36 -14.28 6.20 -8.07
CA ASP A 36 -14.29 7.58 -8.53
C ASP A 36 -13.93 7.58 -10.01
N PRO A 37 -14.88 7.82 -10.91
CA PRO A 37 -14.61 7.70 -12.35
C PRO A 37 -13.66 8.78 -12.88
N GLU A 38 -13.58 9.94 -12.23
CA GLU A 38 -12.65 10.99 -12.66
C GLU A 38 -11.21 10.61 -12.36
N MET A 39 -10.96 10.05 -11.19
CA MET A 39 -9.63 9.61 -10.80
C MET A 39 -9.29 8.22 -11.32
N GLN A 40 -10.28 7.48 -11.79
CA GLN A 40 -10.12 6.07 -12.16
C GLN A 40 -9.50 5.27 -11.01
N ALA A 41 -10.01 5.51 -9.81
CA ALA A 41 -9.52 4.89 -8.59
C ALA A 41 -10.69 4.58 -7.68
N HIS A 42 -10.48 3.66 -6.75
CA HIS A 42 -11.45 3.40 -5.69
C HIS A 42 -11.03 4.16 -4.46
N ILE A 43 -11.95 4.91 -3.86
CA ILE A 43 -11.64 5.87 -2.80
C ILE A 43 -12.56 5.66 -1.61
N TRP A 44 -12.02 5.88 -0.42
CA TRP A 44 -12.79 6.01 0.80
C TRP A 44 -12.25 7.19 1.60
N LEU A 45 -13.16 8.00 2.11
CA LEU A 45 -12.82 9.19 2.89
C LEU A 45 -13.49 9.14 4.24
N SER A 46 -12.75 9.53 5.28
CA SER A 46 -13.30 9.82 6.58
C SER A 46 -12.76 11.17 7.05
N ASP A 47 -13.13 11.60 8.25
CA ASP A 47 -12.65 12.88 8.80
C ASP A 47 -11.14 12.88 9.01
N GLN A 48 -10.52 11.72 9.17
CA GLN A 48 -9.13 11.63 9.60
C GLN A 48 -8.22 10.97 8.58
N VAL A 49 -8.77 10.24 7.60
CA VAL A 49 -7.94 9.44 6.71
C VAL A 49 -8.60 9.29 5.35
N ARG A 50 -7.76 9.18 4.33
CA ARG A 50 -8.17 8.92 2.95
C ARG A 50 -7.47 7.67 2.45
N VAL A 51 -8.22 6.80 1.77
CA VAL A 51 -7.66 5.61 1.13
C VAL A 51 -7.90 5.71 -0.36
N ILE A 52 -6.87 5.51 -1.16
CA ILE A 52 -6.93 5.53 -2.62
C ILE A 52 -6.34 4.22 -3.13
N VAL A 53 -7.14 3.47 -3.91
CA VAL A 53 -6.73 2.19 -4.49
C VAL A 53 -6.79 2.33 -6.00
N GLN A 54 -5.67 2.07 -6.67
CA GLN A 54 -5.48 2.39 -8.07
C GLN A 54 -4.61 1.34 -8.76
N ASP A 55 -4.91 1.03 -10.02
CA ASP A 55 -4.08 0.09 -10.78
C ASP A 55 -2.65 0.62 -10.95
N SER A 56 -1.69 -0.27 -10.95
CA SER A 56 -0.29 0.01 -11.15
C SER A 56 0.31 -0.99 -12.14
N ALA A 57 1.64 -1.01 -12.26
CA ALA A 57 2.33 -1.88 -13.21
C ALA A 57 2.23 -3.36 -12.81
N ASP A 58 2.34 -4.24 -13.81
CA ASP A 58 2.46 -5.69 -13.62
C ASP A 58 1.33 -6.32 -12.81
N CYS A 59 0.11 -5.82 -13.01
CA CYS A 59 -1.10 -6.29 -12.32
C CYS A 59 -1.11 -6.00 -10.83
N PHE A 60 -0.17 -5.21 -10.32
CA PHE A 60 -0.22 -4.72 -8.95
C PHE A 60 -1.23 -3.59 -8.83
N VAL A 61 -1.72 -3.41 -7.62
CA VAL A 61 -2.67 -2.35 -7.27
C VAL A 61 -2.03 -1.53 -6.16
N SER A 62 -1.96 -0.22 -6.35
CA SER A 62 -1.46 0.71 -5.32
C SER A 62 -2.55 0.90 -4.25
N VAL A 63 -2.17 0.76 -3.00
CA VAL A 63 -3.01 1.09 -1.85
C VAL A 63 -2.32 2.22 -1.10
N TRP A 64 -2.90 3.40 -1.13
CA TRP A 64 -2.31 4.62 -0.58
C TRP A 64 -3.21 5.16 0.52
N VAL A 65 -2.66 5.32 1.72
CA VAL A 65 -3.40 5.81 2.89
C VAL A 65 -2.78 7.13 3.32
N ILE A 66 -3.61 8.18 3.40
CA ILE A 66 -3.17 9.54 3.72
C ILE A 66 -3.94 10.03 4.93
N GLY A 67 -3.23 10.57 5.92
CA GLY A 67 -3.84 11.14 7.11
C GLY A 67 -3.37 10.47 8.38
N GLN A 68 -4.31 10.03 9.21
CA GLN A 68 -4.01 9.39 10.49
C GLN A 68 -4.13 7.88 10.38
N PHE A 69 -3.06 7.17 10.70
CA PHE A 69 -2.99 5.72 10.63
C PHE A 69 -1.94 5.21 11.61
N PRO A 70 -2.00 3.91 11.98
CA PRO A 70 -1.10 3.40 13.03
C PRO A 70 0.29 2.96 12.54
N TRP A 71 0.49 2.82 11.23
CA TRP A 71 1.75 2.28 10.71
C TRP A 71 2.82 3.35 10.64
N SER A 72 4.05 3.01 11.05
CA SER A 72 5.14 3.97 11.10
C SER A 72 5.90 4.08 9.78
N SER A 73 5.71 3.14 8.86
CA SER A 73 6.43 3.11 7.58
C SER A 73 5.65 2.34 6.54
N ASP A 74 6.06 2.50 5.28
CA ASP A 74 5.51 1.70 4.18
C ASP A 74 5.76 0.21 4.39
N ILE A 75 6.90 -0.14 4.98
CA ILE A 75 7.24 -1.55 5.22
C ILE A 75 6.28 -2.17 6.23
N GLU A 76 6.00 -1.45 7.32
CA GLU A 76 5.06 -1.94 8.34
C GLU A 76 3.66 -2.12 7.74
N PHE A 77 3.22 -1.15 6.95
CA PHE A 77 1.96 -1.21 6.23
C PHE A 77 1.91 -2.39 5.26
N ALA A 78 2.99 -2.56 4.47
CA ALA A 78 3.06 -3.64 3.50
C ALA A 78 3.03 -5.02 4.16
N ARG A 79 3.70 -5.17 5.29
CA ARG A 79 3.67 -6.43 6.04
C ARG A 79 2.27 -6.77 6.52
N LEU A 80 1.53 -5.76 6.98
CA LEU A 80 0.13 -5.96 7.36
C LEU A 80 -0.68 -6.48 6.18
N LEU A 81 -0.58 -5.79 5.03
CA LEU A 81 -1.36 -6.19 3.85
C LEU A 81 -0.97 -7.58 3.35
N ALA A 82 0.31 -7.90 3.32
CA ALA A 82 0.77 -9.22 2.90
C ALA A 82 0.19 -10.32 3.79
N SER A 83 0.18 -10.08 5.09
CA SER A 83 -0.36 -11.02 6.07
C SER A 83 -1.86 -11.21 5.92
N GLN A 84 -2.60 -10.09 5.80
CA GLN A 84 -4.06 -10.13 5.75
C GLN A 84 -4.60 -10.65 4.42
N LEU A 85 -3.96 -10.25 3.32
CA LEU A 85 -4.41 -10.63 1.97
C LEU A 85 -3.77 -11.92 1.48
N GLN A 86 -2.70 -12.36 2.12
CA GLN A 86 -1.92 -13.54 1.73
C GLN A 86 -1.53 -13.49 0.25
N CYS A 87 -0.99 -12.35 -0.15
CA CYS A 87 -0.53 -12.12 -1.51
C CYS A 87 0.82 -11.43 -1.48
N THR A 88 1.46 -11.32 -2.64
CA THR A 88 2.70 -10.58 -2.80
C THR A 88 2.43 -9.08 -2.67
N VAL A 89 3.26 -8.39 -1.89
CA VAL A 89 3.16 -6.95 -1.68
C VAL A 89 4.55 -6.34 -1.89
N ARG A 90 4.59 -5.18 -2.52
CA ARG A 90 5.82 -4.41 -2.73
C ARG A 90 5.69 -3.03 -2.10
N CYS A 91 6.79 -2.49 -1.59
CA CYS A 91 6.78 -1.16 -1.00
C CYS A 91 8.17 -0.53 -1.08
N ASP A 92 8.20 0.78 -0.80
CA ASP A 92 9.45 1.52 -0.65
C ASP A 92 10.24 0.94 0.52
N PRO A 93 11.52 0.57 0.32
CA PRO A 93 12.31 -0.07 1.35
C PRO A 93 13.05 0.90 2.29
N ASN A 94 12.92 2.20 2.10
CA ASN A 94 13.80 3.19 2.74
C ASN A 94 13.81 3.13 4.27
N ALA A 95 12.71 2.74 4.91
CA ALA A 95 12.64 2.71 6.37
C ALA A 95 13.65 1.73 6.98
N GLU A 96 13.97 0.64 6.27
CA GLU A 96 14.92 -0.37 6.74
C GLU A 96 16.14 -0.49 5.84
N HIS A 97 16.08 0.07 4.63
CA HIS A 97 17.16 0.00 3.64
C HIS A 97 17.37 1.39 3.02
N PRO A 98 17.91 2.36 3.80
CA PRO A 98 17.91 3.76 3.36
C PRO A 98 18.87 4.09 2.21
N GLN A 99 19.73 3.16 1.81
CA GLN A 99 20.70 3.42 0.75
C GLN A 99 20.36 2.75 -0.57
N THR A 100 19.12 2.31 -0.74
CA THR A 100 18.70 1.71 -2.00
C THR A 100 18.39 2.79 -3.04
N GLY A 101 18.45 2.41 -4.32
CA GLY A 101 18.14 3.29 -5.42
C GLY A 101 16.64 3.53 -5.60
N PRO A 102 16.27 4.45 -6.51
CA PRO A 102 14.86 4.83 -6.68
C PRO A 102 13.96 3.73 -7.25
N CYS A 103 14.54 2.72 -7.90
CA CYS A 103 13.76 1.61 -8.47
C CYS A 103 13.88 0.34 -7.65
N THR A 104 14.38 0.43 -6.43
CA THR A 104 14.49 -0.73 -5.53
C THR A 104 13.27 -0.79 -4.63
N PHE A 105 12.62 -1.94 -4.58
CA PHE A 105 11.45 -2.19 -3.77
C PHE A 105 11.68 -3.38 -2.87
N LEU A 106 11.04 -3.39 -1.71
CA LEU A 106 10.96 -4.59 -0.87
C LEU A 106 9.76 -5.40 -1.32
N GLU A 107 10.00 -6.66 -1.69
CA GLU A 107 8.94 -7.58 -2.04
C GLU A 107 8.71 -8.54 -0.88
N ILE A 108 7.48 -8.63 -0.44
CA ILE A 108 7.05 -9.49 0.68
C ILE A 108 6.09 -10.53 0.12
N SER A 109 6.45 -11.81 0.25
CA SER A 109 5.57 -12.90 -0.19
C SER A 109 5.74 -14.10 0.72
N ALA A 110 4.63 -14.66 1.17
CA ALA A 110 4.59 -15.75 2.15
C ALA A 110 5.42 -15.34 3.38
N ALA A 111 6.45 -16.07 3.73
CA ALA A 111 7.31 -15.74 4.86
C ALA A 111 8.66 -15.17 4.41
N GLN A 112 8.72 -14.62 3.20
CA GLN A 112 9.98 -14.24 2.57
C GLN A 112 9.95 -12.77 2.17
N GLU A 113 11.08 -12.07 2.40
CA GLU A 113 11.24 -10.67 2.00
C GLU A 113 12.54 -10.55 1.22
N GLN A 114 12.52 -9.78 0.13
CA GLN A 114 13.72 -9.56 -0.68
C GLN A 114 13.64 -8.21 -1.37
N LEU A 115 14.81 -7.62 -1.63
CA LEU A 115 14.89 -6.41 -2.42
C LEU A 115 14.90 -6.77 -3.89
N ILE A 116 14.11 -6.03 -4.68
CA ILE A 116 14.00 -6.24 -6.12
C ILE A 116 14.09 -4.92 -6.85
N GLU A 117 14.36 -4.97 -8.16
CA GLU A 117 14.26 -3.81 -9.03
C GLU A 117 12.92 -3.83 -9.74
N TRP A 118 12.18 -2.72 -9.66
CA TRP A 118 10.85 -2.62 -10.27
C TRP A 118 10.49 -1.15 -10.46
N SER A 119 9.67 -0.87 -11.46
CA SER A 119 9.15 0.49 -11.67
C SER A 119 7.63 0.44 -11.69
N GLU A 120 7.01 1.12 -10.74
CA GLU A 120 5.57 1.20 -10.64
C GLU A 120 4.93 2.02 -11.76
N ASP A 121 5.74 2.78 -12.49
CA ASP A 121 5.26 3.61 -13.59
C ASP A 121 5.36 2.90 -14.94
N GLN A 122 5.89 1.70 -14.97
CA GLN A 122 6.14 1.01 -16.23
C GLN A 122 4.84 0.41 -16.75
N ALA A 123 4.39 0.90 -17.89
CA ALA A 123 3.24 0.34 -18.57
C ALA A 123 3.64 -1.00 -19.20
N VAL A 124 2.81 -1.98 -19.02
CA VAL A 124 3.05 -3.31 -19.56
C VAL A 124 2.03 -3.64 -20.65
#